data_9fc653c2383333fde1c3613a9e3a3372
#
_entry.id   9fc653c2383333fde1c3613a9e3a3372
#
_cell.length_a   1.000
_cell.length_b   1.000
_cell.length_c   1.000
_cell.angle_alpha   90.00
_cell.angle_beta   90.00
_cell.angle_gamma   90.00
#
_symmetry.space_group_name_H-M   'P 1'
#
loop_
_entity.id
_entity.type
_entity.pdbx_description
1 polymer ?
#
loop_
_entity_poly.entity_id
_entity_poly.type
_entity_poly.pdbx_seq_one_letter_code
_entity_poly.pdbx_strand_id
1 'polypeptide(L)'
;MNYRRLTEDEILRLKSQSCLADDWGKVTVAEEFSTEFVHHTRFSGEVCLGVFHSEFMLPGGIRKHSGLRHVTLHNVTVGDNCCIENIQNYIANYEIGHDTFIENVDIILVDGVSKFGNGVEVSVLNETGGREVLINDKLSAHQAYILALYRHRPDLIARMKEITDFLFQQTCFCCRKHREPCNDIEHRFHKECAHR
;
A
#
# COMPACT_ATOMS: atom_id res chain seq x y z
N MET A 1 -4.48 -14.04 -4.58
CA MET A 1 -3.23 -14.86 -4.57
C MET A 1 -3.33 -15.89 -3.49
N ASN A 2 -2.90 -17.12 -3.79
CA ASN A 2 -2.82 -18.14 -2.75
C ASN A 2 -1.47 -17.99 -2.03
N TYR A 3 -1.52 -17.80 -0.72
CA TYR A 3 -0.33 -17.74 0.11
C TYR A 3 -0.17 -19.05 0.88
N ARG A 4 1.05 -19.52 1.00
CA ARG A 4 1.44 -20.70 1.79
C ARG A 4 2.44 -20.31 2.87
N ARG A 5 2.62 -21.16 3.86
CA ARG A 5 3.70 -21.02 4.84
C ARG A 5 5.05 -21.37 4.21
N LEU A 6 6.11 -20.80 4.76
CA LEU A 6 7.47 -21.17 4.41
C LEU A 6 7.75 -22.62 4.79
N THR A 7 8.51 -23.32 3.96
CA THR A 7 9.06 -24.65 4.27
C THR A 7 10.30 -24.50 5.17
N GLU A 8 10.68 -25.58 5.85
CA GLU A 8 11.89 -25.57 6.70
C GLU A 8 13.17 -25.28 5.90
N ASP A 9 13.27 -25.79 4.68
CA ASP A 9 14.40 -25.53 3.79
C ASP A 9 14.49 -24.05 3.37
N GLU A 10 13.34 -23.43 3.08
CA GLU A 10 13.28 -22.00 2.77
C GLU A 10 13.68 -21.14 3.97
N ILE A 11 13.24 -21.50 5.17
CA ILE A 11 13.65 -20.83 6.41
C ILE A 11 15.15 -20.95 6.63
N LEU A 12 15.73 -22.12 6.41
CA LEU A 12 17.19 -22.31 6.53
C LEU A 12 17.96 -21.46 5.52
N ARG A 13 17.49 -21.39 4.28
CA ARG A 13 18.10 -20.53 3.25
C ARG A 13 17.99 -19.05 3.62
N LEU A 14 16.82 -18.56 4.03
CA LEU A 14 16.64 -17.18 4.47
C LEU A 14 17.56 -16.84 5.67
N LYS A 15 17.71 -17.75 6.63
CA LYS A 15 18.65 -17.56 7.74
C LYS A 15 20.10 -17.47 7.26
N SER A 16 20.50 -18.28 6.28
CA SER A 16 21.84 -18.21 5.69
C SER A 16 22.08 -16.90 4.93
N GLN A 17 21.03 -16.26 4.43
CA GLN A 17 21.05 -14.94 3.78
C GLN A 17 20.91 -13.77 4.78
N SER A 18 21.15 -14.03 6.07
CA SER A 18 21.05 -13.04 7.14
C SER A 18 19.64 -12.47 7.33
N CYS A 19 18.62 -13.25 7.03
CA CYS A 19 17.24 -12.88 7.33
C CYS A 19 16.86 -13.36 8.73
N LEU A 20 16.07 -12.53 9.43
CA LEU A 20 15.58 -12.80 10.78
C LEU A 20 14.07 -12.67 10.81
N ALA A 21 13.39 -13.48 11.60
CA ALA A 21 11.98 -13.32 11.88
C ALA A 21 11.73 -13.51 13.37
N ASP A 22 10.80 -12.70 13.92
CA ASP A 22 10.35 -12.87 15.29
C ASP A 22 9.55 -14.19 15.42
N ASP A 23 8.78 -14.53 14.40
CA ASP A 23 8.03 -15.78 14.27
C ASP A 23 7.91 -16.16 12.78
N TRP A 24 8.61 -17.19 12.35
CA TRP A 24 8.54 -17.70 10.97
C TRP A 24 7.16 -18.23 10.58
N GLY A 25 6.35 -18.66 11.56
CA GLY A 25 4.99 -19.11 11.30
C GLY A 25 4.02 -18.02 10.84
N LYS A 26 4.39 -16.74 11.02
CA LYS A 26 3.63 -15.56 10.59
C LYS A 26 4.09 -14.98 9.25
N VAL A 27 5.13 -15.57 8.66
CA VAL A 27 5.59 -15.20 7.32
C VAL A 27 4.96 -16.14 6.32
N THR A 28 4.18 -15.60 5.41
CA THR A 28 3.53 -16.34 4.32
C THR A 28 4.05 -15.86 2.98
N VAL A 29 4.10 -16.76 2.01
CA VAL A 29 4.69 -16.49 0.70
C VAL A 29 3.77 -17.00 -0.41
N ALA A 30 3.87 -16.41 -1.59
CA ALA A 30 3.20 -16.91 -2.78
C ALA A 30 3.70 -18.32 -3.15
N GLU A 31 2.91 -19.10 -3.90
CA GLU A 31 3.26 -20.48 -4.25
C GLU A 31 4.61 -20.59 -4.98
N GLU A 32 4.89 -19.66 -5.90
CA GLU A 32 6.13 -19.61 -6.71
C GLU A 32 7.24 -18.76 -6.08
N PHE A 33 7.18 -18.52 -4.78
CA PHE A 33 8.17 -17.71 -4.07
C PHE A 33 9.58 -18.34 -4.14
N SER A 34 10.58 -17.51 -4.42
CA SER A 34 12.00 -17.87 -4.34
C SER A 34 12.70 -17.06 -3.26
N THR A 35 13.51 -17.74 -2.46
CA THR A 35 14.33 -17.10 -1.41
C THR A 35 15.55 -16.37 -1.97
N GLU A 36 15.90 -16.56 -3.24
CA GLU A 36 17.16 -16.10 -3.86
C GLU A 36 17.39 -14.59 -3.76
N PHE A 37 16.29 -13.82 -3.82
CA PHE A 37 16.36 -12.36 -3.88
C PHE A 37 15.99 -11.67 -2.56
N VAL A 38 16.03 -12.40 -1.44
CA VAL A 38 15.70 -11.86 -0.11
C VAL A 38 16.91 -11.94 0.80
N HIS A 39 17.53 -10.80 1.11
CA HIS A 39 18.76 -10.73 1.91
C HIS A 39 18.64 -9.67 3.01
N HIS A 40 19.30 -9.93 4.13
CA HIS A 40 19.41 -8.98 5.26
C HIS A 40 18.05 -8.35 5.64
N THR A 41 17.01 -9.16 5.67
CA THR A 41 15.63 -8.71 5.91
C THR A 41 15.14 -9.20 7.27
N ARG A 42 14.54 -8.31 8.04
CA ARG A 42 13.89 -8.67 9.29
C ARG A 42 12.38 -8.66 9.14
N PHE A 43 11.75 -9.74 9.54
CA PHE A 43 10.30 -9.92 9.53
C PHE A 43 9.73 -9.85 10.94
N SER A 44 8.70 -9.06 11.15
CA SER A 44 8.00 -8.92 12.42
C SER A 44 6.48 -8.88 12.17
N GLY A 45 5.71 -9.48 13.07
CA GLY A 45 4.27 -9.59 12.90
C GLY A 45 3.86 -10.43 11.68
N GLU A 46 2.77 -10.11 11.04
CA GLU A 46 2.25 -10.83 9.86
C GLU A 46 2.86 -10.23 8.58
N VAL A 47 3.58 -11.04 7.82
CA VAL A 47 4.21 -10.62 6.58
C VAL A 47 3.83 -11.57 5.45
N CYS A 48 3.34 -10.98 4.34
CA CYS A 48 3.02 -11.72 3.13
C CYS A 48 3.94 -11.27 2.00
N LEU A 49 4.60 -12.21 1.33
CA LEU A 49 5.53 -11.91 0.24
C LEU A 49 5.03 -12.50 -1.09
N GLY A 50 5.03 -11.67 -2.12
CA GLY A 50 4.79 -12.08 -3.50
C GLY A 50 6.01 -12.77 -4.13
N VAL A 51 6.02 -12.89 -5.45
CA VAL A 51 7.13 -13.45 -6.24
C VAL A 51 8.07 -12.35 -6.72
N PHE A 52 9.34 -12.69 -6.96
CA PHE A 52 10.36 -11.73 -7.42
C PHE A 52 11.03 -12.25 -8.69
N HIS A 53 10.46 -11.92 -9.86
CA HIS A 53 10.92 -12.40 -11.15
C HIS A 53 11.35 -11.28 -12.13
N SER A 54 11.04 -10.03 -11.81
CA SER A 54 11.28 -8.90 -12.71
C SER A 54 12.59 -8.18 -12.44
N GLU A 55 13.11 -7.51 -13.46
CA GLU A 55 14.22 -6.59 -13.39
C GLU A 55 13.75 -5.15 -13.61
N PHE A 56 14.29 -4.23 -12.82
CA PHE A 56 14.10 -2.79 -12.98
C PHE A 56 15.28 -2.19 -13.73
N MET A 57 14.99 -1.35 -14.73
CA MET A 57 16.01 -0.58 -15.43
C MET A 57 16.09 0.82 -14.82
N LEU A 58 17.19 1.12 -14.17
CA LEU A 58 17.43 2.43 -13.56
C LEU A 58 18.10 3.41 -14.55
N PRO A 59 18.03 4.73 -14.28
CA PRO A 59 18.77 5.72 -15.03
C PRO A 59 20.25 5.36 -15.11
N GLY A 60 20.87 5.52 -16.29
CA GLY A 60 22.25 5.11 -16.53
C GLY A 60 22.42 3.65 -17.00
N GLY A 61 21.33 2.90 -17.20
CA GLY A 61 21.36 1.53 -17.71
C GLY A 61 21.67 0.46 -16.68
N ILE A 62 21.57 0.77 -15.40
CA ILE A 62 21.78 -0.18 -14.31
C ILE A 62 20.54 -1.07 -14.19
N ARG A 63 20.74 -2.39 -14.17
CA ARG A 63 19.68 -3.36 -13.91
C ARG A 63 19.68 -3.77 -12.45
N LYS A 64 18.52 -3.76 -11.82
CA LYS A 64 18.28 -4.29 -10.48
C LYS A 64 17.18 -5.33 -10.52
N HIS A 65 17.43 -6.49 -9.95
CA HIS A 65 16.43 -7.54 -9.81
C HIS A 65 15.45 -7.19 -8.68
N SER A 66 14.16 -7.50 -8.87
CA SER A 66 13.15 -7.46 -7.79
C SER A 66 13.61 -8.29 -6.59
N GLY A 67 13.21 -7.90 -5.40
CA GLY A 67 13.59 -8.57 -4.17
C GLY A 67 13.66 -7.64 -2.97
N LEU A 68 14.07 -8.18 -1.82
CA LEU A 68 14.17 -7.47 -0.56
C LEU A 68 15.61 -7.46 -0.08
N ARG A 69 16.18 -6.28 0.21
CA ARG A 69 17.56 -6.13 0.66
C ARG A 69 17.68 -5.02 1.71
N HIS A 70 18.19 -5.37 2.90
CA HIS A 70 18.36 -4.44 4.02
C HIS A 70 17.05 -3.74 4.41
N VAL A 71 16.05 -4.53 4.80
CA VAL A 71 14.67 -4.04 5.09
C VAL A 71 14.18 -4.66 6.39
N THR A 72 13.49 -3.86 7.20
CA THR A 72 12.67 -4.37 8.31
C THR A 72 11.20 -4.19 7.97
N LEU A 73 10.45 -5.29 7.97
CA LEU A 73 9.02 -5.33 7.66
C LEU A 73 8.22 -5.72 8.90
N HIS A 74 7.19 -4.93 9.21
CA HIS A 74 6.27 -5.21 10.32
C HIS A 74 4.82 -5.12 9.86
N ASN A 75 4.11 -6.25 9.84
CA ASN A 75 2.72 -6.32 9.36
C ASN A 75 2.56 -5.75 7.94
N VAL A 76 3.30 -6.29 6.99
CA VAL A 76 3.36 -5.78 5.61
C VAL A 76 2.99 -6.87 4.62
N THR A 77 2.19 -6.50 3.64
CA THR A 77 1.99 -7.31 2.43
C THR A 77 2.81 -6.71 1.29
N VAL A 78 3.68 -7.51 0.70
CA VAL A 78 4.50 -7.13 -0.45
C VAL A 78 3.96 -7.84 -1.69
N GLY A 79 3.57 -7.06 -2.68
CA GLY A 79 3.09 -7.58 -3.98
C GLY A 79 4.22 -8.19 -4.82
N ASP A 80 3.83 -8.68 -5.99
CA ASP A 80 4.80 -9.31 -6.90
C ASP A 80 5.75 -8.29 -7.52
N ASN A 81 6.95 -8.77 -7.83
CA ASN A 81 7.96 -8.02 -8.56
C ASN A 81 8.38 -6.70 -7.89
N CYS A 82 8.23 -6.59 -6.58
CA CYS A 82 8.69 -5.41 -5.85
C CYS A 82 10.21 -5.44 -5.67
N CYS A 83 10.85 -4.28 -5.74
CA CYS A 83 12.24 -4.07 -5.36
C CYS A 83 12.29 -3.10 -4.19
N ILE A 84 12.64 -3.61 -3.00
CA ILE A 84 12.67 -2.81 -1.77
C ILE A 84 14.07 -2.93 -1.17
N GLU A 85 14.79 -1.81 -1.13
CA GLU A 85 16.19 -1.80 -0.71
C GLU A 85 16.51 -0.64 0.22
N ASN A 86 17.43 -0.91 1.15
CA ASN A 86 18.03 0.11 2.02
C ASN A 86 16.99 0.97 2.76
N ILE A 87 16.07 0.31 3.43
CA ILE A 87 15.15 0.99 4.34
C ILE A 87 15.87 1.17 5.67
N GLN A 88 16.15 2.41 6.04
CA GLN A 88 17.01 2.73 7.18
C GLN A 88 16.42 2.26 8.52
N ASN A 89 15.10 2.40 8.69
CA ASN A 89 14.41 1.96 9.89
C ASN A 89 13.46 0.80 9.58
N TYR A 90 12.23 1.08 9.14
CA TYR A 90 11.25 0.03 8.89
C TYR A 90 10.11 0.46 7.95
N ILE A 91 9.41 -0.55 7.44
CA ILE A 91 8.09 -0.40 6.82
C ILE A 91 7.08 -1.11 7.72
N ALA A 92 6.00 -0.43 8.12
CA ALA A 92 5.01 -1.00 9.01
C ALA A 92 3.57 -0.70 8.62
N ASN A 93 2.71 -1.71 8.84
CA ASN A 93 1.26 -1.63 8.63
C ASN A 93 0.91 -1.15 7.21
N TYR A 94 1.56 -1.70 6.20
CA TYR A 94 1.44 -1.23 4.82
C TYR A 94 1.19 -2.37 3.84
N GLU A 95 0.45 -2.07 2.79
CA GLU A 95 0.28 -2.95 1.64
C GLU A 95 0.98 -2.32 0.43
N ILE A 96 2.00 -3.00 -0.08
CA ILE A 96 2.81 -2.56 -1.21
C ILE A 96 2.29 -3.28 -2.45
N GLY A 97 1.85 -2.50 -3.44
CA GLY A 97 1.35 -3.02 -4.71
C GLY A 97 2.43 -3.71 -5.55
N HIS A 98 2.00 -4.36 -6.63
CA HIS A 98 2.91 -5.03 -7.57
C HIS A 98 3.83 -4.03 -8.29
N ASP A 99 4.97 -4.52 -8.80
CA ASP A 99 5.92 -3.77 -9.62
C ASP A 99 6.40 -2.45 -8.97
N THR A 100 6.49 -2.42 -7.64
CA THR A 100 6.85 -1.24 -6.88
C THR A 100 8.35 -1.19 -6.61
N PHE A 101 8.98 -0.03 -6.82
CA PHE A 101 10.38 0.22 -6.52
C PHE A 101 10.51 1.21 -5.36
N ILE A 102 11.14 0.79 -4.25
CA ILE A 102 11.37 1.59 -3.05
C ILE A 102 12.85 1.47 -2.66
N GLU A 103 13.55 2.57 -2.60
CA GLU A 103 14.97 2.59 -2.25
C GLU A 103 15.31 3.81 -1.39
N ASN A 104 16.19 3.62 -0.40
CA ASN A 104 16.74 4.68 0.44
C ASN A 104 15.68 5.51 1.17
N VAL A 105 14.70 4.86 1.75
CA VAL A 105 13.64 5.48 2.54
C VAL A 105 13.91 5.24 4.03
N ASP A 106 13.63 6.21 4.86
CA ASP A 106 13.80 6.07 6.31
C ASP A 106 12.69 5.22 6.92
N ILE A 107 11.44 5.70 6.89
CA ILE A 107 10.27 5.03 7.46
C ILE A 107 9.10 5.11 6.49
N ILE A 108 8.37 4.00 6.33
CA ILE A 108 7.04 3.96 5.74
C ILE A 108 6.10 3.37 6.79
N LEU A 109 5.25 4.21 7.36
CA LEU A 109 4.34 3.80 8.43
C LEU A 109 2.95 4.32 8.17
N VAL A 110 1.95 3.46 8.39
CA VAL A 110 0.58 3.90 8.57
C VAL A 110 0.13 3.53 9.97
N ASP A 111 -0.29 4.54 10.73
CA ASP A 111 -0.86 4.38 12.07
C ASP A 111 -2.37 4.68 12.01
N GLY A 112 -3.18 3.66 12.27
CA GLY A 112 -4.63 3.74 12.20
C GLY A 112 -5.20 3.70 10.77
N VAL A 113 -6.35 4.34 10.55
CA VAL A 113 -7.02 4.43 9.25
C VAL A 113 -6.56 5.69 8.52
N SER A 114 -5.93 5.50 7.36
CA SER A 114 -5.51 6.63 6.52
C SER A 114 -6.32 6.65 5.23
N LYS A 115 -6.74 7.85 4.83
CA LYS A 115 -7.36 8.12 3.53
C LYS A 115 -6.41 8.88 2.58
N PHE A 116 -5.17 9.07 2.96
CA PHE A 116 -4.16 9.84 2.21
C PHE A 116 -4.67 11.22 1.74
N GLY A 117 -5.43 11.89 2.60
CA GLY A 117 -6.04 13.18 2.31
C GLY A 117 -7.37 13.12 1.55
N ASN A 118 -7.78 11.97 1.04
CA ASN A 118 -9.08 11.83 0.36
C ASN A 118 -10.24 12.15 1.31
N GLY A 119 -11.15 13.03 0.89
CA GLY A 119 -12.29 13.46 1.68
C GLY A 119 -11.97 14.54 2.73
N VAL A 120 -10.78 15.11 2.69
CA VAL A 120 -10.46 16.29 3.50
C VAL A 120 -11.02 17.52 2.83
N GLU A 121 -11.78 18.32 3.59
CA GLU A 121 -12.28 19.61 3.13
C GLU A 121 -11.23 20.68 3.34
N VAL A 122 -10.91 21.40 2.29
CA VAL A 122 -9.96 22.52 2.31
C VAL A 122 -10.70 23.81 1.95
N SER A 123 -10.58 24.81 2.80
CA SER A 123 -11.13 26.15 2.54
C SER A 123 -10.31 26.84 1.44
N VAL A 124 -10.99 27.20 0.35
CA VAL A 124 -10.39 27.87 -0.80
C VAL A 124 -11.04 29.22 -1.00
N LEU A 125 -10.21 30.28 -1.10
CA LEU A 125 -10.64 31.65 -1.38
C LEU A 125 -11.64 32.22 -0.37
N ASN A 126 -11.65 31.74 0.85
CA ASN A 126 -12.55 32.24 1.89
C ASN A 126 -12.00 32.04 3.30
N GLU A 127 -11.69 33.11 3.99
CA GLU A 127 -11.19 33.10 5.37
C GLU A 127 -12.30 32.71 6.38
N THR A 128 -13.57 32.88 6.03
CA THR A 128 -14.71 32.64 6.92
C THR A 128 -15.36 31.26 6.73
N GLY A 129 -14.79 30.41 5.87
CA GLY A 129 -15.36 29.08 5.55
C GLY A 129 -16.55 29.14 4.55
N GLY A 130 -17.15 28.01 4.29
CA GLY A 130 -18.28 27.87 3.36
C GLY A 130 -17.88 27.73 1.89
N ARG A 131 -16.58 27.58 1.60
CA ARG A 131 -16.03 27.31 0.27
C ARG A 131 -15.01 26.19 0.33
N GLU A 132 -15.41 25.09 0.94
CA GLU A 132 -14.58 23.92 1.06
C GLU A 132 -14.59 23.14 -0.26
N VAL A 133 -13.40 22.71 -0.65
CA VAL A 133 -13.18 21.78 -1.75
C VAL A 133 -12.75 20.44 -1.15
N LEU A 134 -13.47 19.39 -1.49
CA LEU A 134 -13.12 18.02 -1.11
C LEU A 134 -11.92 17.57 -1.93
N ILE A 135 -10.79 17.35 -1.27
CA ILE A 135 -9.58 16.83 -1.91
C ILE A 135 -9.75 15.33 -2.19
N ASN A 136 -9.33 14.91 -3.35
CA ASN A 136 -9.21 13.51 -3.72
C ASN A 136 -8.09 13.31 -4.75
N ASP A 137 -7.59 12.08 -4.87
CA ASP A 137 -6.50 11.70 -5.77
C ASP A 137 -6.80 11.92 -7.28
N LYS A 138 -8.09 12.05 -7.63
CA LYS A 138 -8.55 12.33 -9.02
C LYS A 138 -9.00 13.76 -9.22
N LEU A 139 -8.82 14.62 -8.22
CA LEU A 139 -9.21 16.03 -8.33
C LEU A 139 -8.34 16.77 -9.34
N SER A 140 -8.95 17.16 -10.45
CA SER A 140 -8.29 18.02 -11.44
C SER A 140 -8.40 19.50 -11.06
N ALA A 141 -7.48 20.32 -11.57
CA ALA A 141 -7.55 21.78 -11.41
C ALA A 141 -8.86 22.37 -11.93
N HIS A 142 -9.41 21.79 -12.99
CA HIS A 142 -10.70 22.20 -13.55
C HIS A 142 -11.86 21.92 -12.59
N GLN A 143 -11.89 20.75 -11.96
CA GLN A 143 -12.92 20.42 -10.96
C GLN A 143 -12.79 21.30 -9.72
N ALA A 144 -11.57 21.55 -9.24
CA ALA A 144 -11.33 22.45 -8.12
C ALA A 144 -11.81 23.88 -8.43
N TYR A 145 -11.57 24.38 -9.66
CA TYR A 145 -12.06 25.66 -10.14
C TYR A 145 -13.61 25.72 -10.11
N ILE A 146 -14.29 24.70 -10.62
CA ILE A 146 -15.76 24.64 -10.60
C ILE A 146 -16.26 24.67 -9.16
N LEU A 147 -15.71 23.84 -8.29
CA LEU A 147 -16.10 23.78 -6.88
C LEU A 147 -15.87 25.10 -6.15
N ALA A 148 -14.80 25.81 -6.43
CA ALA A 148 -14.46 27.07 -5.78
C ALA A 148 -15.26 28.26 -6.29
N LEU A 149 -15.55 28.37 -7.59
CA LEU A 149 -16.08 29.57 -8.20
C LEU A 149 -17.57 29.51 -8.60
N TYR A 150 -18.11 28.32 -8.88
CA TYR A 150 -19.50 28.14 -9.34
C TYR A 150 -20.52 27.87 -8.22
N ARG A 151 -20.31 28.42 -7.03
CA ARG A 151 -21.17 28.20 -5.86
C ARG A 151 -22.55 28.76 -5.93
N HIS A 152 -22.77 29.73 -6.82
CA HIS A 152 -24.10 30.26 -7.16
C HIS A 152 -24.95 29.19 -7.90
N ARG A 153 -24.39 28.04 -8.22
CA ARG A 153 -25.06 26.88 -8.84
C ARG A 153 -25.06 25.69 -7.87
N PRO A 154 -25.97 25.68 -6.88
CA PRO A 154 -26.01 24.63 -5.85
C PRO A 154 -26.21 23.23 -6.43
N ASP A 155 -26.96 23.08 -7.51
CA ASP A 155 -27.21 21.81 -8.19
C ASP A 155 -25.88 21.20 -8.74
N LEU A 156 -25.05 22.08 -9.32
CA LEU A 156 -23.73 21.66 -9.84
C LEU A 156 -22.81 21.20 -8.71
N ILE A 157 -22.78 21.95 -7.62
CA ILE A 157 -21.95 21.62 -6.46
C ILE A 157 -22.43 20.30 -5.82
N ALA A 158 -23.72 20.11 -5.66
CA ALA A 158 -24.31 18.86 -5.14
C ALA A 158 -23.89 17.66 -6.01
N ARG A 159 -23.98 17.80 -7.33
CA ARG A 159 -23.59 16.74 -8.26
C ARG A 159 -22.09 16.42 -8.20
N MET A 160 -21.23 17.42 -8.06
CA MET A 160 -19.80 17.24 -7.89
C MET A 160 -19.47 16.52 -6.58
N LYS A 161 -20.18 16.83 -5.48
CA LYS A 161 -20.04 16.12 -4.21
C LYS A 161 -20.47 14.65 -4.34
N GLU A 162 -21.59 14.35 -4.96
CA GLU A 162 -22.04 12.97 -5.21
C GLU A 162 -20.98 12.16 -5.99
N ILE A 163 -20.39 12.74 -7.04
CA ILE A 163 -19.32 12.08 -7.81
C ILE A 163 -18.10 11.82 -6.91
N THR A 164 -17.74 12.78 -6.07
CA THR A 164 -16.61 12.63 -5.15
C THR A 164 -16.88 11.55 -4.10
N ASP A 165 -18.08 11.52 -3.52
CA ASP A 165 -18.50 10.49 -2.56
C ASP A 165 -18.48 9.09 -3.17
N PHE A 166 -18.95 8.96 -4.41
CA PHE A 166 -18.87 7.71 -5.16
C PHE A 166 -17.42 7.25 -5.37
N LEU A 167 -16.51 8.17 -5.72
CA LEU A 167 -15.09 7.87 -5.83
C LEU A 167 -14.49 7.43 -4.49
N PHE A 168 -14.90 8.04 -3.37
CA PHE A 168 -14.44 7.63 -2.05
C PHE A 168 -14.87 6.22 -1.66
N GLN A 169 -16.08 5.82 -2.03
CA GLN A 169 -16.54 4.45 -1.80
C GLN A 169 -15.72 3.42 -2.57
N GLN A 170 -15.20 3.78 -3.74
CA GLN A 170 -14.34 2.90 -4.54
C GLN A 170 -12.88 2.89 -4.07
N THR A 171 -12.40 3.98 -3.47
CA THR A 171 -11.01 4.13 -3.00
C THR A 171 -10.89 4.04 -1.49
N CYS A 172 -11.68 3.18 -0.84
CA CYS A 172 -11.53 2.93 0.58
C CYS A 172 -10.20 2.19 0.82
N PHE A 173 -9.12 2.94 1.06
CA PHE A 173 -7.87 2.43 1.56
C PHE A 173 -8.04 2.01 3.02
N CYS A 174 -8.58 0.82 3.22
CA CYS A 174 -8.53 0.19 4.53
C CYS A 174 -7.08 -0.22 4.79
N CYS A 175 -6.33 0.61 5.50
CA CYS A 175 -5.21 0.09 6.27
C CYS A 175 -5.79 -0.91 7.24
N ARG A 176 -5.44 -2.19 7.10
CA ARG A 176 -5.98 -3.26 7.91
C ARG A 176 -5.82 -2.95 9.38
N LYS A 177 -6.94 -2.85 10.08
CA LYS A 177 -6.94 -3.24 11.48
C LYS A 177 -6.60 -4.73 11.52
N HIS A 178 -5.44 -5.05 12.09
CA HIS A 178 -5.07 -6.41 12.48
C HIS A 178 -6.27 -7.26 12.85
N ARG A 179 -6.52 -8.33 12.10
CA ARG A 179 -7.10 -9.54 12.70
C ARG A 179 -7.41 -10.72 11.78
N GLU A 180 -6.97 -10.77 10.52
CA GLU A 180 -7.23 -12.01 9.76
C GLU A 180 -6.03 -12.41 8.89
N PRO A 181 -5.75 -13.73 8.79
CA PRO A 181 -4.66 -14.24 7.97
C PRO A 181 -4.84 -13.91 6.49
N CYS A 182 -3.74 -13.75 5.77
CA CYS A 182 -3.68 -13.32 4.37
C CYS A 182 -4.56 -14.11 3.38
N ASN A 183 -5.12 -15.24 3.78
CA ASN A 183 -5.93 -16.11 2.92
C ASN A 183 -7.35 -15.60 2.62
N ASP A 184 -7.86 -14.58 3.34
CA ASP A 184 -9.24 -14.11 3.20
C ASP A 184 -9.40 -12.78 2.45
N ILE A 185 -8.34 -12.30 1.79
CA ILE A 185 -8.31 -10.96 1.19
C ILE A 185 -9.24 -10.83 -0.01
N GLU A 186 -9.31 -11.83 -0.88
CA GLU A 186 -10.14 -11.78 -2.10
C GLU A 186 -11.64 -11.85 -1.83
N HIS A 187 -12.07 -12.50 -0.75
CA HIS A 187 -13.49 -12.68 -0.47
C HIS A 187 -14.17 -11.49 0.22
N ARG A 188 -13.43 -10.58 0.86
CA ARG A 188 -14.02 -9.42 1.55
C ARG A 188 -14.22 -8.19 0.67
N PHE A 189 -13.36 -7.93 -0.30
CA PHE A 189 -13.56 -6.81 -1.22
C PHE A 189 -14.87 -6.89 -2.00
N HIS A 190 -15.40 -8.11 -2.24
CA HIS A 190 -16.68 -8.30 -2.90
C HIS A 190 -17.90 -8.31 -1.96
N LYS A 191 -17.74 -8.56 -0.66
CA LYS A 191 -18.88 -8.67 0.27
C LYS A 191 -19.23 -7.37 0.99
N GLU A 192 -18.28 -6.50 1.30
CA GLU A 192 -18.58 -5.23 1.98
C GLU A 192 -19.07 -4.12 1.03
N CYS A 193 -18.75 -4.20 -0.27
CA CYS A 193 -19.33 -3.33 -1.29
C CYS A 193 -20.73 -3.74 -1.75
N ALA A 194 -21.22 -4.94 -1.40
CA ALA A 194 -22.53 -5.45 -1.84
C ALA A 194 -23.65 -5.29 -0.81
N HIS A 195 -23.40 -4.75 0.39
CA HIS A 195 -24.37 -4.62 1.47
C HIS A 195 -24.42 -3.23 2.12
N ARG A 196 -24.37 -2.18 1.31
CA ARG A 196 -24.89 -0.86 1.72
C ARG A 196 -25.54 -0.13 0.57
#